data_298e9880dc7ac98f2682cc4c1ebf3e75
#
_entry.id   298e9880dc7ac98f2682cc4c1ebf3e75
#
_cell.length_a   1.000
_cell.length_b   1.000
_cell.length_c   1.000
_cell.angle_alpha   90.00
_cell.angle_beta   90.00
_cell.angle_gamma   90.00
#
_symmetry.space_group_name_H-M   'P 1'
#
loop_
_entity.id
_entity.type
_entity.pdbx_description
1 polymer ?
#
loop_
_entity_poly.entity_id
_entity_poly.type
_entity_poly.pdbx_seq_one_letter_code
_entity_poly.pdbx_strand_id
1 'polypeptide(L)'
;MKGILSLVVVLTLAMSGCTGPGSFFNEDNPVEEPYVFDLTLEDMWNDIPINQTSTSDILNWTYEFSKSPRVTNLTEIGYSMNGQPLLLVEFGDYDPGIPTVYFVAAQHGNEPASVDSAYLLARHFARGIPEEVDPILENINLAIFVMVNPDGRDVGSRGNANGTDLNRDHMKLLEPEGKVMQKAFQKIHPSVTVDMHEFGGAGTIIFQVAAPQNPTTHPDVLAASYVLETDVIESINEEWGFGSVTNYPPTTSSQDSSIHRNHFAVHGSVSLLFESAVSEEYSERVRLQSWAAIAVIDEVVDDPGYYLDARQSSDEELRQTACPVP
;
A
#
# COMPACT_ATOMS: atom_id res chain seq x y z
N MET A 1 -11.20 -19.11 -32.86
CA MET A 1 -11.59 -20.37 -32.20
C MET A 1 -10.42 -21.35 -32.28
N LYS A 2 -9.66 -21.47 -31.23
CA LYS A 2 -8.79 -22.64 -30.93
C LYS A 2 -8.60 -22.63 -29.42
N GLY A 3 -9.25 -23.59 -28.74
CA GLY A 3 -9.13 -23.73 -27.29
C GLY A 3 -7.76 -24.25 -26.92
N ILE A 4 -7.21 -23.70 -25.87
CA ILE A 4 -6.01 -24.21 -25.22
C ILE A 4 -6.49 -24.98 -23.98
N LEU A 5 -6.29 -26.29 -24.03
CA LEU A 5 -6.54 -27.21 -22.93
C LEU A 5 -5.36 -27.07 -21.95
N SER A 6 -5.59 -26.56 -20.76
CA SER A 6 -4.61 -26.56 -19.68
C SER A 6 -4.44 -27.99 -19.15
N LEU A 7 -3.26 -28.52 -19.31
CA LEU A 7 -2.84 -29.84 -18.81
C LEU A 7 -2.28 -29.64 -17.38
N VAL A 8 -3.07 -30.01 -16.37
CA VAL A 8 -2.58 -30.10 -14.99
C VAL A 8 -1.71 -31.36 -14.87
N VAL A 9 -0.41 -31.19 -14.68
CA VAL A 9 0.50 -32.30 -14.37
C VAL A 9 0.57 -32.46 -12.85
N VAL A 10 -0.13 -33.47 -12.35
CA VAL A 10 0.02 -33.93 -10.96
C VAL A 10 1.23 -34.86 -10.90
N LEU A 11 2.32 -34.41 -10.25
CA LEU A 11 3.46 -35.28 -9.96
C LEU A 11 3.19 -36.04 -8.64
N THR A 12 2.79 -37.30 -8.75
CA THR A 12 2.74 -38.21 -7.60
C THR A 12 4.10 -38.86 -7.38
N LEU A 13 4.80 -38.46 -6.32
CA LEU A 13 5.97 -39.20 -5.83
C LEU A 13 5.49 -40.40 -5.00
N ALA A 14 5.65 -41.61 -5.56
CA ALA A 14 5.48 -42.83 -4.83
C ALA A 14 6.72 -43.14 -4.00
N MET A 15 6.59 -43.03 -2.68
CA MET A 15 7.60 -43.53 -1.73
C MET A 15 7.18 -44.94 -1.27
N SER A 16 7.99 -45.92 -1.61
CA SER A 16 7.82 -47.32 -1.20
C SER A 16 8.17 -47.49 0.28
N GLY A 17 7.25 -48.14 1.01
CA GLY A 17 7.28 -48.27 2.45
C GLY A 17 8.22 -49.35 3.00
N CYS A 18 8.54 -49.18 4.28
CA CYS A 18 8.93 -50.25 5.19
C CYS A 18 7.90 -50.31 6.33
N THR A 19 7.29 -51.47 6.46
CA THR A 19 6.29 -51.78 7.49
C THR A 19 6.96 -52.14 8.81
N GLY A 20 6.67 -51.36 9.87
CA GLY A 20 6.88 -51.69 11.27
C GLY A 20 5.55 -51.60 12.02
N PRO A 21 5.30 -52.40 13.08
CA PRO A 21 3.97 -52.51 13.68
C PRO A 21 3.67 -51.38 14.68
N GLY A 22 2.52 -50.75 14.50
CA GLY A 22 1.74 -50.13 15.59
C GLY A 22 2.06 -48.71 15.95
N SER A 23 1.50 -47.75 15.22
CA SER A 23 1.13 -46.44 15.79
C SER A 23 -0.28 -46.10 15.31
N PHE A 24 -1.14 -45.75 16.25
CA PHE A 24 -2.47 -45.21 15.99
C PHE A 24 -2.29 -43.85 15.34
N PHE A 25 -2.35 -43.77 14.01
CA PHE A 25 -2.51 -42.50 13.32
C PHE A 25 -3.98 -42.11 13.41
N ASN A 26 -4.24 -40.97 14.04
CA ASN A 26 -5.52 -40.30 13.96
C ASN A 26 -5.66 -39.79 12.52
N GLU A 27 -6.51 -40.38 11.72
CA GLU A 27 -6.76 -40.03 10.30
C GLU A 27 -7.71 -38.82 10.12
N ASP A 28 -7.82 -37.93 11.09
CA ASP A 28 -8.71 -36.77 11.03
C ASP A 28 -7.98 -35.43 11.04
N ASN A 29 -6.82 -35.32 10.38
CA ASN A 29 -6.35 -33.99 9.98
C ASN A 29 -7.01 -33.67 8.63
N PRO A 30 -7.88 -32.67 8.55
CA PRO A 30 -8.38 -32.23 7.26
C PRO A 30 -7.16 -31.87 6.39
N VAL A 31 -7.08 -32.45 5.20
CA VAL A 31 -6.12 -32.04 4.18
C VAL A 31 -6.47 -30.58 3.90
N GLU A 32 -5.61 -29.66 4.32
CA GLU A 32 -5.78 -28.25 3.95
C GLU A 32 -5.78 -28.19 2.42
N GLU A 33 -6.89 -27.72 1.86
CA GLU A 33 -6.97 -27.47 0.42
C GLU A 33 -5.85 -26.50 0.03
N PRO A 34 -5.13 -26.78 -1.07
CA PRO A 34 -4.05 -25.89 -1.50
C PRO A 34 -4.59 -24.48 -1.74
N TYR A 35 -3.85 -23.48 -1.29
CA TYR A 35 -4.21 -22.07 -1.54
C TYR A 35 -4.27 -21.80 -3.04
N VAL A 36 -5.34 -21.16 -3.51
CA VAL A 36 -5.57 -20.93 -4.92
C VAL A 36 -5.15 -19.51 -5.30
N PHE A 37 -4.23 -19.40 -6.24
CA PHE A 37 -3.86 -18.15 -6.90
C PHE A 37 -4.62 -18.10 -8.24
N ASP A 38 -5.71 -17.35 -8.28
CA ASP A 38 -6.69 -17.39 -9.37
C ASP A 38 -7.13 -16.02 -9.90
N LEU A 39 -6.55 -14.92 -9.38
CA LEU A 39 -6.90 -13.57 -9.80
C LEU A 39 -5.85 -13.00 -10.77
N THR A 40 -6.30 -12.46 -11.87
CA THR A 40 -5.50 -11.62 -12.76
C THR A 40 -5.63 -10.14 -12.39
N LEU A 41 -4.78 -9.31 -12.94
CA LEU A 41 -4.94 -7.86 -12.85
C LEU A 41 -6.27 -7.40 -13.47
N GLU A 42 -6.72 -8.05 -14.55
CA GLU A 42 -8.03 -7.81 -15.16
C GLU A 42 -9.18 -8.11 -14.19
N ASP A 43 -9.08 -9.18 -13.40
CA ASP A 43 -10.07 -9.49 -12.35
C ASP A 43 -10.12 -8.40 -11.27
N MET A 44 -8.97 -7.82 -10.91
CA MET A 44 -8.95 -6.67 -10.00
C MET A 44 -9.75 -5.49 -10.55
N TRP A 45 -9.63 -5.20 -11.86
CA TRP A 45 -10.40 -4.13 -12.51
C TRP A 45 -11.89 -4.42 -12.60
N ASN A 46 -12.27 -5.68 -12.81
CA ASN A 46 -13.67 -6.10 -12.91
C ASN A 46 -14.38 -6.11 -11.55
N ASP A 47 -13.63 -6.25 -10.46
CA ASP A 47 -14.16 -6.31 -9.10
C ASP A 47 -14.20 -4.94 -8.39
N ILE A 48 -13.94 -3.84 -9.11
CA ILE A 48 -14.03 -2.48 -8.55
C ILE A 48 -15.46 -2.20 -8.06
N PRO A 49 -15.65 -1.85 -6.78
CA PRO A 49 -16.97 -1.60 -6.23
C PRO A 49 -17.59 -0.31 -6.76
N ILE A 50 -18.89 -0.33 -7.00
CA ILE A 50 -19.66 0.85 -7.43
C ILE A 50 -20.10 1.74 -6.24
N ASN A 51 -19.98 1.23 -5.02
CA ASN A 51 -20.24 1.94 -3.78
C ASN A 51 -19.23 1.55 -2.72
N GLN A 52 -19.06 2.41 -1.74
CA GLN A 52 -18.18 2.16 -0.60
C GLN A 52 -18.49 0.81 0.08
N THR A 53 -17.44 0.00 0.26
CA THR A 53 -17.50 -1.22 1.04
C THR A 53 -17.57 -0.89 2.54
N SER A 54 -18.26 -1.67 3.35
CA SER A 54 -18.33 -1.43 4.80
C SER A 54 -16.96 -1.63 5.47
N THR A 55 -16.71 -0.89 6.56
CA THR A 55 -15.49 -1.07 7.38
C THR A 55 -15.34 -2.50 7.87
N SER A 56 -16.42 -3.12 8.33
CA SER A 56 -16.41 -4.51 8.82
C SER A 56 -16.09 -5.52 7.73
N ASP A 57 -16.59 -5.33 6.50
CA ASP A 57 -16.27 -6.22 5.39
C ASP A 57 -14.80 -6.10 5.00
N ILE A 58 -14.28 -4.87 4.87
CA ILE A 58 -12.85 -4.64 4.60
C ILE A 58 -11.97 -5.33 5.65
N LEU A 59 -12.28 -5.18 6.93
CA LEU A 59 -11.51 -5.82 8.00
C LEU A 59 -11.59 -7.35 7.91
N ASN A 60 -12.79 -7.91 7.78
CA ASN A 60 -12.99 -9.35 7.70
C ASN A 60 -12.29 -9.96 6.48
N TRP A 61 -12.40 -9.33 5.32
CA TRP A 61 -11.75 -9.80 4.09
C TRP A 61 -10.23 -9.65 4.15
N THR A 62 -9.73 -8.61 4.82
CA THR A 62 -8.28 -8.44 5.03
C THR A 62 -7.71 -9.55 5.91
N TYR A 63 -8.44 -9.99 6.95
CA TYR A 63 -8.00 -11.14 7.76
C TYR A 63 -7.88 -12.44 6.95
N GLU A 64 -8.70 -12.63 5.91
CA GLU A 64 -8.59 -13.80 5.05
C GLU A 64 -7.25 -13.88 4.29
N PHE A 65 -6.56 -12.76 4.11
CA PHE A 65 -5.22 -12.74 3.48
C PHE A 65 -4.17 -13.49 4.29
N SER A 66 -4.36 -13.67 5.60
CA SER A 66 -3.46 -14.47 6.43
C SER A 66 -3.33 -15.93 5.96
N LYS A 67 -4.28 -16.41 5.15
CA LYS A 67 -4.26 -17.74 4.54
C LYS A 67 -3.34 -17.82 3.31
N SER A 68 -2.98 -16.68 2.73
CA SER A 68 -2.10 -16.64 1.55
C SER A 68 -0.64 -16.89 1.95
N PRO A 69 0.05 -17.82 1.29
CA PRO A 69 1.47 -18.04 1.55
C PRO A 69 2.38 -16.87 1.09
N ARG A 70 1.85 -15.93 0.29
CA ARG A 70 2.57 -14.70 -0.10
C ARG A 70 2.51 -13.61 0.96
N VAL A 71 1.51 -13.66 1.85
CA VAL A 71 1.43 -12.71 2.95
C VAL A 71 2.43 -13.15 4.03
N THR A 72 3.58 -12.52 4.04
CA THR A 72 4.65 -12.85 4.99
C THR A 72 4.29 -12.41 6.39
N ASN A 73 3.46 -11.36 6.52
CA ASN A 73 2.94 -10.93 7.80
C ASN A 73 1.61 -10.19 7.64
N LEU A 74 0.61 -10.57 8.43
CA LEU A 74 -0.60 -9.79 8.69
C LEU A 74 -0.62 -9.41 10.17
N THR A 75 -0.43 -8.12 10.47
CA THR A 75 -0.29 -7.64 11.85
C THR A 75 -1.45 -6.74 12.23
N GLU A 76 -2.11 -7.04 13.36
CA GLU A 76 -2.84 -6.02 14.13
C GLU A 76 -1.81 -5.10 14.80
N ILE A 77 -1.35 -4.08 14.07
CA ILE A 77 -0.23 -3.25 14.50
C ILE A 77 -0.62 -2.29 15.65
N GLY A 78 -1.92 -2.11 15.86
CA GLY A 78 -2.53 -1.32 16.92
C GLY A 78 -4.03 -1.25 16.79
N TYR A 79 -4.63 -0.28 17.48
CA TYR A 79 -6.06 -0.08 17.51
C TYR A 79 -6.38 1.40 17.33
N SER A 80 -7.54 1.69 16.71
CA SER A 80 -8.10 3.05 16.63
C SER A 80 -8.54 3.56 18.00
N MET A 81 -8.96 4.83 18.07
CA MET A 81 -9.45 5.42 19.32
C MET A 81 -10.64 4.65 19.91
N ASN A 82 -11.54 4.10 19.09
CA ASN A 82 -12.67 3.28 19.55
C ASN A 82 -12.35 1.78 19.65
N GLY A 83 -11.08 1.38 19.47
CA GLY A 83 -10.63 0.01 19.64
C GLY A 83 -10.84 -0.90 18.43
N GLN A 84 -11.04 -0.35 17.23
CA GLN A 84 -11.05 -1.13 16.00
C GLN A 84 -9.61 -1.53 15.60
N PRO A 85 -9.38 -2.76 15.10
CA PRO A 85 -8.03 -3.21 14.74
C PRO A 85 -7.49 -2.43 13.54
N LEU A 86 -6.22 -2.10 13.58
CA LEU A 86 -5.47 -1.46 12.51
C LEU A 86 -4.55 -2.51 11.88
N LEU A 87 -4.84 -2.87 10.60
CA LEU A 87 -4.23 -4.00 9.93
C LEU A 87 -3.16 -3.55 8.94
N LEU A 88 -1.97 -4.11 9.11
CA LEU A 88 -0.85 -3.98 8.18
C LEU A 88 -0.63 -5.32 7.47
N VAL A 89 -0.69 -5.33 6.15
CA VAL A 89 -0.43 -6.51 5.30
C VAL A 89 0.94 -6.34 4.66
N GLU A 90 1.78 -7.36 4.78
CA GLU A 90 3.17 -7.33 4.33
C GLU A 90 3.45 -8.51 3.38
N PHE A 91 4.16 -8.23 2.28
CA PHE A 91 4.57 -9.19 1.24
C PHE A 91 6.08 -9.04 0.98
N GLY A 92 6.74 -10.15 0.69
CA GLY A 92 8.20 -10.19 0.48
C GLY A 92 8.97 -10.51 1.76
N ASP A 93 10.26 -10.78 1.64
CA ASP A 93 11.10 -11.26 2.73
C ASP A 93 11.78 -10.14 3.53
N TYR A 94 11.55 -8.89 3.14
CA TYR A 94 12.17 -7.68 3.73
C TYR A 94 13.70 -7.72 3.73
N ASP A 95 14.28 -8.27 2.64
CA ASP A 95 15.72 -8.19 2.40
C ASP A 95 16.13 -6.70 2.30
N PRO A 96 17.16 -6.24 3.05
CA PRO A 96 17.63 -4.85 2.99
C PRO A 96 18.17 -4.42 1.61
N GLY A 97 18.47 -5.37 0.73
CA GLY A 97 18.90 -5.13 -0.65
C GLY A 97 17.76 -4.89 -1.63
N ILE A 98 16.50 -4.95 -1.18
CA ILE A 98 15.29 -4.81 -2.01
C ILE A 98 14.48 -3.64 -1.46
N PRO A 99 14.04 -2.65 -2.31
CA PRO A 99 13.25 -1.54 -1.86
C PRO A 99 11.88 -2.00 -1.35
N THR A 100 11.38 -1.31 -0.32
CA THR A 100 10.04 -1.55 0.19
C THR A 100 9.11 -0.41 -0.22
N VAL A 101 7.98 -0.72 -0.84
CA VAL A 101 6.90 0.20 -1.15
C VAL A 101 5.81 0.08 -0.08
N TYR A 102 5.38 1.22 0.48
CA TYR A 102 4.41 1.28 1.56
C TYR A 102 3.24 2.18 1.21
N PHE A 103 2.04 1.61 1.12
CA PHE A 103 0.79 2.32 0.89
C PHE A 103 0.04 2.54 2.20
N VAL A 104 -0.49 3.76 2.38
CA VAL A 104 -1.31 4.15 3.53
C VAL A 104 -2.62 4.73 3.05
N ALA A 105 -3.74 4.13 3.44
CA ALA A 105 -5.07 4.58 3.05
C ALA A 105 -5.90 5.07 4.23
N ALA A 106 -6.80 6.03 3.92
CA ALA A 106 -7.80 6.56 4.85
C ALA A 106 -7.25 7.19 6.13
N GLN A 107 -6.32 8.11 6.05
CA GLN A 107 -6.08 9.05 7.16
C GLN A 107 -7.33 9.89 7.43
N HIS A 108 -8.12 10.17 6.37
CA HIS A 108 -9.44 10.80 6.50
C HIS A 108 -10.55 9.78 6.25
N GLY A 109 -11.46 9.62 7.23
CA GLY A 109 -12.50 8.60 7.15
C GLY A 109 -13.57 8.88 6.09
N ASN A 110 -13.73 10.14 5.65
CA ASN A 110 -14.64 10.54 4.57
C ASN A 110 -14.04 10.41 3.16
N GLU A 111 -12.91 9.72 3.02
CA GLU A 111 -12.20 9.49 1.76
C GLU A 111 -12.16 7.96 1.45
N PRO A 112 -13.33 7.34 1.20
CA PRO A 112 -13.47 5.88 1.20
C PRO A 112 -12.85 5.15 0.02
N ALA A 113 -12.64 5.81 -1.14
CA ALA A 113 -12.11 5.16 -2.33
C ALA A 113 -10.66 4.67 -2.13
N SER A 114 -9.88 5.38 -1.31
CA SER A 114 -8.52 4.98 -0.95
C SER A 114 -8.47 3.61 -0.25
N VAL A 115 -9.46 3.31 0.61
CA VAL A 115 -9.56 2.02 1.33
C VAL A 115 -9.88 0.88 0.39
N ASP A 116 -10.91 1.05 -0.46
CA ASP A 116 -11.30 0.00 -1.39
C ASP A 116 -10.18 -0.28 -2.39
N SER A 117 -9.46 0.74 -2.83
CA SER A 117 -8.27 0.60 -3.67
C SER A 117 -7.13 -0.14 -2.97
N ALA A 118 -6.78 0.25 -1.74
CA ALA A 118 -5.75 -0.42 -0.95
C ALA A 118 -6.11 -1.90 -0.67
N TYR A 119 -7.40 -2.18 -0.42
CA TYR A 119 -7.89 -3.54 -0.27
C TYR A 119 -7.75 -4.36 -1.56
N LEU A 120 -8.17 -3.80 -2.71
CA LEU A 120 -8.05 -4.48 -4.01
C LEU A 120 -6.59 -4.77 -4.36
N LEU A 121 -5.69 -3.83 -4.08
CA LEU A 121 -4.26 -4.01 -4.26
C LEU A 121 -3.73 -5.16 -3.38
N ALA A 122 -4.05 -5.15 -2.08
CA ALA A 122 -3.65 -6.23 -1.17
C ALA A 122 -4.21 -7.60 -1.60
N ARG A 123 -5.46 -7.63 -2.08
CA ARG A 123 -6.11 -8.84 -2.60
C ARG A 123 -5.41 -9.37 -3.86
N HIS A 124 -5.03 -8.47 -4.79
CA HIS A 124 -4.29 -8.87 -5.99
C HIS A 124 -2.95 -9.52 -5.62
N PHE A 125 -2.17 -8.91 -4.73
CA PHE A 125 -0.91 -9.50 -4.28
C PHE A 125 -1.09 -10.79 -3.46
N ALA A 126 -2.16 -10.91 -2.69
CA ALA A 126 -2.45 -12.12 -1.92
C ALA A 126 -2.93 -13.28 -2.79
N ARG A 127 -3.69 -13.04 -3.88
CA ARG A 127 -4.39 -14.06 -4.67
C ARG A 127 -4.03 -14.06 -6.15
N GLY A 128 -3.27 -13.11 -6.64
CA GLY A 128 -2.91 -12.98 -8.04
C GLY A 128 -2.15 -14.18 -8.58
N ILE A 129 -2.29 -14.45 -9.87
CA ILE A 129 -1.57 -15.55 -10.51
C ILE A 129 -0.05 -15.35 -10.40
N PRO A 130 0.74 -16.43 -10.29
CA PRO A 130 2.19 -16.33 -10.09
C PRO A 130 2.90 -15.54 -11.19
N GLU A 131 2.45 -15.66 -12.42
CA GLU A 131 3.04 -15.01 -13.58
C GLU A 131 2.99 -13.48 -13.52
N GLU A 132 2.02 -12.90 -12.81
CA GLU A 132 1.87 -11.46 -12.63
C GLU A 132 2.53 -10.95 -11.34
N VAL A 133 2.39 -11.69 -10.24
CA VAL A 133 2.76 -11.21 -8.90
C VAL A 133 4.17 -11.59 -8.48
N ASP A 134 4.62 -12.83 -8.76
CA ASP A 134 5.90 -13.31 -8.26
C ASP A 134 7.09 -12.50 -8.81
N PRO A 135 7.14 -12.11 -10.10
CA PRO A 135 8.23 -11.27 -10.61
C PRO A 135 8.31 -9.89 -9.93
N ILE A 136 7.19 -9.34 -9.50
CA ILE A 136 7.15 -8.07 -8.75
C ILE A 136 7.77 -8.28 -7.37
N LEU A 137 7.33 -9.30 -6.63
CA LEU A 137 7.78 -9.56 -5.27
C LEU A 137 9.24 -10.09 -5.19
N GLU A 138 9.84 -10.51 -6.31
CA GLU A 138 11.27 -10.78 -6.42
C GLU A 138 12.12 -9.49 -6.40
N ASN A 139 11.54 -8.33 -6.75
CA ASN A 139 12.23 -7.05 -6.90
C ASN A 139 11.86 -6.01 -5.85
N ILE A 140 10.70 -6.14 -5.19
CA ILE A 140 10.25 -5.23 -4.14
C ILE A 140 9.66 -5.99 -2.96
N ASN A 141 9.73 -5.38 -1.77
CA ASN A 141 8.81 -5.71 -0.68
C ASN A 141 7.63 -4.75 -0.72
N LEU A 142 6.46 -5.24 -0.34
CA LEU A 142 5.24 -4.44 -0.34
C LEU A 142 4.59 -4.47 1.04
N ALA A 143 4.19 -3.29 1.52
CA ALA A 143 3.40 -3.14 2.74
C ALA A 143 2.17 -2.27 2.47
N ILE A 144 1.02 -2.69 2.96
CA ILE A 144 -0.25 -1.99 2.75
C ILE A 144 -0.96 -1.81 4.09
N PHE A 145 -1.12 -0.54 4.51
CA PHE A 145 -1.97 -0.19 5.63
C PHE A 145 -3.35 0.15 5.07
N VAL A 146 -4.21 -0.85 5.02
CA VAL A 146 -5.46 -0.80 4.26
C VAL A 146 -6.41 0.29 4.76
N MET A 147 -6.44 0.56 6.07
CA MET A 147 -7.37 1.52 6.66
C MET A 147 -6.85 2.04 8.01
N VAL A 148 -6.42 3.30 8.03
CA VAL A 148 -5.85 3.92 9.23
C VAL A 148 -6.92 4.47 10.18
N ASN A 149 -8.03 4.97 9.64
CA ASN A 149 -9.10 5.67 10.39
C ASN A 149 -10.46 4.99 10.22
N PRO A 150 -10.65 3.77 10.75
CA PRO A 150 -11.92 3.07 10.66
C PRO A 150 -13.05 3.81 11.38
N ASP A 151 -12.76 4.47 12.51
CA ASP A 151 -13.75 5.21 13.28
C ASP A 151 -14.32 6.40 12.50
N GLY A 152 -13.48 7.17 11.85
CA GLY A 152 -13.90 8.27 10.97
C GLY A 152 -14.67 7.78 9.76
N ARG A 153 -14.23 6.62 9.17
CA ARG A 153 -14.91 5.99 8.02
C ARG A 153 -16.34 5.57 8.36
N ASP A 154 -16.57 4.97 9.53
CA ASP A 154 -17.90 4.52 9.96
C ASP A 154 -18.92 5.65 10.03
N VAL A 155 -18.47 6.88 10.33
CA VAL A 155 -19.34 8.06 10.45
C VAL A 155 -19.18 9.07 9.32
N GLY A 156 -18.34 8.76 8.30
CA GLY A 156 -18.06 9.66 7.18
C GLY A 156 -17.37 10.96 7.60
N SER A 157 -16.55 10.91 8.64
CA SER A 157 -15.81 12.07 9.18
C SER A 157 -14.41 12.16 8.64
N ARG A 158 -13.92 13.37 8.36
CA ARG A 158 -12.51 13.59 8.03
C ARG A 158 -11.59 13.18 9.19
N GLY A 159 -11.90 13.63 10.40
CA GLY A 159 -11.13 13.31 11.61
C GLY A 159 -11.39 11.89 12.14
N ASN A 160 -10.53 11.45 13.06
CA ASN A 160 -10.74 10.22 13.83
C ASN A 160 -11.89 10.39 14.85
N ALA A 161 -12.10 9.43 15.75
CA ALA A 161 -13.15 9.52 16.78
C ALA A 161 -13.03 10.74 17.70
N ASN A 162 -11.84 11.31 17.87
CA ASN A 162 -11.61 12.58 18.60
C ASN A 162 -11.85 13.83 17.73
N GLY A 163 -12.15 13.67 16.43
CA GLY A 163 -12.26 14.78 15.48
C GLY A 163 -10.90 15.32 15.01
N THR A 164 -9.80 14.64 15.31
CA THR A 164 -8.45 15.05 14.93
C THR A 164 -8.18 14.67 13.47
N ASP A 165 -7.67 15.62 12.67
CA ASP A 165 -7.11 15.36 11.35
C ASP A 165 -5.77 14.61 11.49
N LEU A 166 -5.76 13.32 11.18
CA LEU A 166 -4.58 12.46 11.34
C LEU A 166 -3.44 12.89 10.42
N ASN A 167 -3.74 13.48 9.25
CA ASN A 167 -2.73 14.06 8.36
C ASN A 167 -2.23 15.45 8.83
N ARG A 168 -2.37 15.74 10.13
CA ARG A 168 -1.80 16.88 10.87
C ARG A 168 -1.20 16.45 12.20
N ASP A 169 -1.20 15.15 12.49
CA ASP A 169 -0.73 14.59 13.77
C ASP A 169 0.70 14.01 13.70
N HIS A 170 1.30 13.84 12.52
CA HIS A 170 2.60 13.18 12.34
C HIS A 170 3.74 13.77 13.17
N MET A 171 3.72 15.08 13.45
CA MET A 171 4.73 15.73 14.31
C MET A 171 4.41 15.63 15.79
N LYS A 172 3.14 15.47 16.17
CA LYS A 172 2.70 15.52 17.57
C LYS A 172 2.43 14.14 18.13
N LEU A 173 1.97 13.20 17.29
CA LEU A 173 1.63 11.83 17.63
C LEU A 173 0.72 11.75 18.88
N LEU A 174 -0.33 12.58 18.91
CA LEU A 174 -1.27 12.60 20.02
C LEU A 174 -2.26 11.44 19.93
N GLU A 175 -2.71 11.14 18.72
CA GLU A 175 -3.71 10.13 18.44
C GLU A 175 -3.13 8.72 18.36
N PRO A 176 -3.87 7.67 18.74
CA PRO A 176 -3.39 6.30 18.65
C PRO A 176 -3.07 5.88 17.21
N GLU A 177 -3.90 6.29 16.24
CA GLU A 177 -3.71 5.99 14.81
C GLU A 177 -2.42 6.63 14.28
N GLY A 178 -2.11 7.88 14.65
CA GLY A 178 -0.87 8.56 14.30
C GLY A 178 0.37 7.83 14.84
N LYS A 179 0.32 7.38 16.10
CA LYS A 179 1.39 6.56 16.71
C LYS A 179 1.58 5.22 16.00
N VAL A 180 0.48 4.60 15.57
CA VAL A 180 0.51 3.33 14.85
C VAL A 180 1.12 3.50 13.46
N MET A 181 0.77 4.56 12.72
CA MET A 181 1.39 4.89 11.43
C MET A 181 2.91 5.09 11.58
N GLN A 182 3.34 5.84 12.58
CA GLN A 182 4.77 6.03 12.87
C GLN A 182 5.47 4.73 13.22
N LYS A 183 4.84 3.88 14.02
CA LYS A 183 5.35 2.55 14.36
C LYS A 183 5.47 1.65 13.13
N ALA A 184 4.48 1.68 12.23
CA ALA A 184 4.51 0.94 10.97
C ALA A 184 5.68 1.41 10.10
N PHE A 185 5.81 2.72 9.89
CA PHE A 185 6.92 3.29 9.12
C PHE A 185 8.29 2.89 9.68
N GLN A 186 8.49 2.96 11.00
CA GLN A 186 9.74 2.57 11.65
C GLN A 186 10.03 1.06 11.52
N LYS A 187 8.98 0.23 11.58
CA LYS A 187 9.10 -1.22 11.41
C LYS A 187 9.47 -1.60 9.97
N ILE A 188 8.77 -1.00 9.01
CA ILE A 188 8.89 -1.33 7.58
C ILE A 188 10.15 -0.71 6.99
N HIS A 189 10.52 0.51 7.41
CA HIS A 189 11.64 1.30 6.89
C HIS A 189 11.57 1.46 5.36
N PRO A 190 10.46 1.99 4.81
CA PRO A 190 10.16 1.93 3.39
C PRO A 190 11.08 2.85 2.57
N SER A 191 11.46 2.39 1.35
CA SER A 191 12.11 3.23 0.34
C SER A 191 11.13 4.20 -0.28
N VAL A 192 9.88 3.74 -0.51
CA VAL A 192 8.80 4.54 -1.11
C VAL A 192 7.57 4.48 -0.22
N THR A 193 6.94 5.64 0.03
CA THR A 193 5.64 5.76 0.72
C THR A 193 4.62 6.47 -0.13
N VAL A 194 3.37 6.00 -0.09
CA VAL A 194 2.23 6.61 -0.78
C VAL A 194 1.09 6.84 0.20
N ASP A 195 0.63 8.09 0.29
CA ASP A 195 -0.50 8.53 1.10
C ASP A 195 -1.73 8.71 0.21
N MET A 196 -2.77 7.90 0.41
CA MET A 196 -3.90 7.81 -0.50
C MET A 196 -5.10 8.59 0.05
N HIS A 197 -5.50 9.66 -0.67
CA HIS A 197 -6.53 10.62 -0.30
C HIS A 197 -7.56 10.89 -1.40
N GLU A 198 -8.58 11.67 -1.06
CA GLU A 198 -9.56 12.23 -1.98
C GLU A 198 -9.73 13.74 -1.72
N PHE A 199 -9.93 14.54 -2.78
CA PHE A 199 -10.13 15.99 -2.68
C PHE A 199 -11.48 16.41 -3.27
N GLY A 200 -11.94 17.63 -2.94
CA GLY A 200 -13.25 18.15 -3.34
C GLY A 200 -13.48 18.27 -4.85
N GLY A 201 -12.45 18.04 -5.66
CA GLY A 201 -12.49 18.24 -7.12
C GLY A 201 -12.38 19.71 -7.52
N ALA A 202 -11.74 19.99 -8.66
CA ALA A 202 -11.62 21.34 -9.21
C ALA A 202 -11.59 21.28 -10.75
N GLY A 203 -12.68 21.69 -11.37
CA GLY A 203 -12.77 21.76 -12.82
C GLY A 203 -12.69 20.39 -13.51
N THR A 204 -11.71 20.22 -14.40
CA THR A 204 -11.49 18.98 -15.16
C THR A 204 -10.44 18.05 -14.55
N ILE A 205 -9.86 18.42 -13.39
CA ILE A 205 -8.85 17.61 -12.72
C ILE A 205 -9.56 16.48 -11.97
N ILE A 206 -9.27 15.24 -12.36
CA ILE A 206 -9.87 14.04 -11.78
C ILE A 206 -8.96 13.37 -10.73
N PHE A 207 -7.63 13.62 -10.84
CA PHE A 207 -6.64 13.06 -9.95
C PHE A 207 -5.44 14.01 -9.80
N GLN A 208 -4.82 14.00 -8.64
CA GLN A 208 -3.58 14.72 -8.40
C GLN A 208 -2.57 13.79 -7.74
N VAL A 209 -1.32 13.91 -8.16
CA VAL A 209 -0.16 13.30 -7.52
C VAL A 209 0.73 14.40 -6.99
N ALA A 210 1.33 14.21 -5.82
CA ALA A 210 2.20 15.23 -5.24
C ALA A 210 3.42 14.64 -4.56
N ALA A 211 4.61 15.03 -5.05
CA ALA A 211 5.87 14.85 -4.35
C ALA A 211 5.95 15.72 -3.08
N PRO A 212 6.88 15.44 -2.14
CA PRO A 212 7.07 16.24 -0.94
C PRO A 212 7.55 17.65 -1.31
N GLN A 213 7.14 18.61 -0.49
CA GLN A 213 7.47 20.05 -0.70
C GLN A 213 8.22 20.65 0.49
N ASN A 214 8.59 19.84 1.48
CA ASN A 214 9.37 20.32 2.62
C ASN A 214 10.83 20.54 2.21
N PRO A 215 11.40 21.76 2.43
CA PRO A 215 12.75 22.10 1.98
C PRO A 215 13.86 21.37 2.76
N THR A 216 13.54 20.67 3.85
CA THR A 216 14.50 19.89 4.62
C THR A 216 14.57 18.42 4.21
N THR A 217 13.80 18.03 3.18
CA THR A 217 13.90 16.70 2.57
C THR A 217 15.27 16.52 1.92
N HIS A 218 15.88 15.34 2.11
CA HIS A 218 17.16 15.01 1.46
C HIS A 218 17.07 15.18 -0.07
N PRO A 219 18.08 15.78 -0.74
CA PRO A 219 18.01 16.07 -2.18
C PRO A 219 17.72 14.85 -3.06
N ASP A 220 18.33 13.69 -2.77
CA ASP A 220 18.12 12.46 -3.55
C ASP A 220 16.69 11.93 -3.37
N VAL A 221 16.15 11.97 -2.15
CA VAL A 221 14.76 11.60 -1.86
C VAL A 221 13.79 12.54 -2.59
N LEU A 222 14.08 13.84 -2.58
CA LEU A 222 13.25 14.83 -3.27
C LEU A 222 13.29 14.62 -4.79
N ALA A 223 14.48 14.41 -5.36
CA ALA A 223 14.65 14.15 -6.78
C ALA A 223 13.91 12.87 -7.22
N ALA A 224 14.08 11.77 -6.49
CA ALA A 224 13.39 10.52 -6.78
C ALA A 224 11.86 10.64 -6.63
N SER A 225 11.39 11.46 -5.68
CA SER A 225 9.95 11.72 -5.54
C SER A 225 9.37 12.48 -6.73
N TYR A 226 10.10 13.45 -7.29
CA TYR A 226 9.65 14.18 -8.47
C TYR A 226 9.69 13.34 -9.75
N VAL A 227 10.66 12.44 -9.88
CA VAL A 227 10.70 11.47 -11.00
C VAL A 227 9.45 10.59 -10.91
N LEU A 228 9.23 9.94 -9.77
CA LEU A 228 8.08 9.07 -9.56
C LEU A 228 6.72 9.80 -9.72
N GLU A 229 6.61 11.05 -9.26
CA GLU A 229 5.43 11.90 -9.49
C GLU A 229 5.14 12.07 -10.99
N THR A 230 6.18 12.35 -11.77
CA THR A 230 6.06 12.59 -13.22
C THR A 230 5.63 11.32 -13.95
N ASP A 231 6.30 10.21 -13.68
CA ASP A 231 6.07 8.94 -14.36
C ASP A 231 4.67 8.39 -14.06
N VAL A 232 4.21 8.48 -12.81
CA VAL A 232 2.84 8.12 -12.43
C VAL A 232 1.80 9.01 -13.11
N ILE A 233 2.02 10.33 -13.19
CA ILE A 233 1.13 11.26 -13.88
C ILE A 233 1.06 10.94 -15.39
N GLU A 234 2.20 10.64 -16.01
CA GLU A 234 2.26 10.27 -17.43
C GLU A 234 1.51 8.98 -17.70
N SER A 235 1.75 7.93 -16.89
CA SER A 235 1.06 6.64 -16.98
C SER A 235 -0.47 6.78 -16.92
N ILE A 236 -0.98 7.56 -15.95
CA ILE A 236 -2.43 7.74 -15.82
C ILE A 236 -2.99 8.57 -16.96
N ASN A 237 -2.29 9.61 -17.42
CA ASN A 237 -2.75 10.45 -18.53
C ASN A 237 -2.77 9.73 -19.88
N GLU A 238 -1.94 8.71 -20.08
CA GLU A 238 -2.00 7.83 -21.24
C GLU A 238 -3.32 7.04 -21.29
N GLU A 239 -3.82 6.60 -20.14
CA GLU A 239 -5.07 5.83 -20.03
C GLU A 239 -6.31 6.70 -20.04
N TRP A 240 -6.36 7.81 -19.26
CA TRP A 240 -7.58 8.66 -19.11
C TRP A 240 -7.61 9.91 -19.97
N GLY A 241 -6.52 10.24 -20.65
CA GLY A 241 -6.40 11.43 -21.47
C GLY A 241 -5.61 12.56 -20.84
N PHE A 242 -4.83 13.21 -21.67
CA PHE A 242 -3.85 14.23 -21.27
C PHE A 242 -4.48 15.41 -20.52
N GLY A 243 -3.90 15.77 -19.37
CA GLY A 243 -4.31 16.91 -18.56
C GLY A 243 -5.44 16.64 -17.56
N SER A 244 -5.95 15.40 -17.51
CA SER A 244 -6.92 14.99 -16.48
C SER A 244 -6.25 14.72 -15.12
N VAL A 245 -4.96 14.41 -15.14
CA VAL A 245 -4.12 14.17 -13.96
C VAL A 245 -3.01 15.20 -13.92
N THR A 246 -2.78 15.79 -12.76
CA THR A 246 -1.78 16.86 -12.59
C THR A 246 -1.06 16.71 -11.25
N ASN A 247 0.09 17.39 -11.12
CA ASN A 247 0.71 17.56 -9.82
C ASN A 247 -0.10 18.51 -8.92
N TYR A 248 0.08 18.37 -7.62
CA TYR A 248 -0.54 19.27 -6.64
C TYR A 248 0.24 20.59 -6.59
N PRO A 249 -0.42 21.74 -6.79
CA PRO A 249 0.29 23.01 -6.83
C PRO A 249 0.95 23.35 -5.48
N PRO A 250 2.18 23.88 -5.47
CA PRO A 250 2.85 24.24 -4.24
C PRO A 250 2.16 25.40 -3.54
N THR A 251 1.93 25.24 -2.23
CA THR A 251 1.42 26.29 -1.34
C THR A 251 2.27 26.35 -0.09
N THR A 252 2.23 27.45 0.66
CA THR A 252 2.99 27.58 1.93
C THR A 252 2.57 26.52 2.96
N SER A 253 1.32 26.13 2.99
CA SER A 253 0.82 25.07 3.87
C SER A 253 1.23 23.66 3.42
N SER A 254 1.57 23.49 2.14
CA SER A 254 1.99 22.20 1.59
C SER A 254 3.43 21.80 1.97
N GLN A 255 4.18 22.69 2.65
CA GLN A 255 5.53 22.42 3.17
C GLN A 255 5.54 21.91 4.62
N ASP A 256 4.37 21.83 5.24
CA ASP A 256 4.23 21.44 6.65
C ASP A 256 4.69 19.99 6.90
N SER A 257 5.60 19.81 7.85
CA SER A 257 6.09 18.49 8.26
C SER A 257 5.06 17.66 9.04
N SER A 258 3.91 18.24 9.40
CA SER A 258 2.82 17.51 10.03
C SER A 258 2.00 16.65 9.07
N ILE A 259 2.16 16.85 7.73
CA ILE A 259 1.50 16.05 6.71
C ILE A 259 2.38 14.86 6.29
N HIS A 260 1.75 13.73 6.01
CA HIS A 260 2.37 12.43 5.76
C HIS A 260 3.51 12.50 4.74
N ARG A 261 3.22 12.98 3.51
CA ARG A 261 4.20 12.98 2.43
C ARG A 261 5.50 13.73 2.76
N ASN A 262 5.39 14.86 3.50
CA ASN A 262 6.56 15.61 3.93
C ASN A 262 7.23 14.96 5.13
N HIS A 263 6.45 14.47 6.09
CA HIS A 263 6.96 13.83 7.29
C HIS A 263 7.88 12.66 6.95
N PHE A 264 7.37 11.72 6.15
CA PHE A 264 8.16 10.54 5.82
C PHE A 264 9.27 10.81 4.80
N ALA A 265 9.12 11.82 3.95
CA ALA A 265 10.20 12.26 3.08
C ALA A 265 11.39 12.86 3.86
N VAL A 266 11.14 13.68 4.88
CA VAL A 266 12.20 14.17 5.80
C VAL A 266 12.87 13.03 6.56
N HIS A 267 12.16 11.90 6.75
CA HIS A 267 12.71 10.69 7.35
C HIS A 267 13.26 9.69 6.32
N GLY A 268 13.52 10.14 5.08
CA GLY A 268 14.28 9.42 4.07
C GLY A 268 13.50 8.57 3.08
N SER A 269 12.18 8.53 3.13
CA SER A 269 11.38 7.78 2.16
C SER A 269 11.02 8.66 0.96
N VAL A 270 11.24 8.19 -0.27
CA VAL A 270 10.59 8.75 -1.47
C VAL A 270 9.08 8.74 -1.20
N SER A 271 8.39 9.85 -1.41
CA SER A 271 7.02 9.97 -0.90
C SER A 271 6.08 10.65 -1.89
N LEU A 272 4.90 10.09 -2.05
CA LEU A 272 3.84 10.65 -2.87
C LEU A 272 2.54 10.80 -2.06
N LEU A 273 1.74 11.79 -2.47
CA LEU A 273 0.35 11.94 -2.10
C LEU A 273 -0.51 11.69 -3.34
N PHE A 274 -1.54 10.88 -3.18
CA PHE A 274 -2.60 10.70 -4.17
C PHE A 274 -3.88 11.41 -3.72
N GLU A 275 -4.57 12.06 -4.67
CA GLU A 275 -5.81 12.77 -4.42
C GLU A 275 -6.79 12.51 -5.58
N SER A 276 -7.75 11.62 -5.42
CA SER A 276 -8.84 11.45 -6.38
C SER A 276 -9.98 12.44 -6.15
N ALA A 277 -10.57 12.96 -7.23
CA ALA A 277 -11.64 13.97 -7.14
C ALA A 277 -12.98 13.34 -6.75
N VAL A 278 -13.60 13.79 -5.65
CA VAL A 278 -14.91 13.30 -5.21
C VAL A 278 -16.06 13.65 -6.19
N SER A 279 -15.80 14.49 -7.19
CA SER A 279 -16.74 14.76 -8.29
C SER A 279 -16.90 13.58 -9.25
N GLU A 280 -15.92 12.66 -9.27
CA GLU A 280 -15.97 11.46 -10.11
C GLU A 280 -16.85 10.38 -9.46
N GLU A 281 -17.37 9.49 -10.31
CA GLU A 281 -18.09 8.30 -9.84
C GLU A 281 -17.21 7.46 -8.90
N TYR A 282 -17.82 6.81 -7.92
CA TYR A 282 -17.06 6.09 -6.90
C TYR A 282 -16.10 5.06 -7.48
N SER A 283 -16.57 4.27 -8.44
CA SER A 283 -15.75 3.26 -9.13
C SER A 283 -14.56 3.85 -9.88
N GLU A 284 -14.73 5.05 -10.48
CA GLU A 284 -13.62 5.72 -11.17
C GLU A 284 -12.57 6.24 -10.18
N ARG A 285 -12.97 6.72 -9.01
CA ARG A 285 -12.03 7.11 -7.94
C ARG A 285 -11.21 5.91 -7.46
N VAL A 286 -11.85 4.77 -7.21
CA VAL A 286 -11.17 3.52 -6.84
C VAL A 286 -10.23 3.07 -7.96
N ARG A 287 -10.69 3.14 -9.23
CA ARG A 287 -9.88 2.78 -10.41
C ARG A 287 -8.63 3.65 -10.52
N LEU A 288 -8.76 4.97 -10.41
CA LEU A 288 -7.65 5.93 -10.46
C LEU A 288 -6.62 5.67 -9.37
N GLN A 289 -7.06 5.49 -8.12
CA GLN A 289 -6.19 5.16 -6.99
C GLN A 289 -5.44 3.84 -7.23
N SER A 290 -6.15 2.81 -7.70
CA SER A 290 -5.57 1.49 -7.94
C SER A 290 -4.58 1.51 -9.10
N TRP A 291 -4.90 2.22 -10.19
CA TRP A 291 -3.97 2.40 -11.31
C TRP A 291 -2.71 3.13 -10.89
N ALA A 292 -2.85 4.24 -10.18
CA ALA A 292 -1.71 4.99 -9.66
C ALA A 292 -0.82 4.14 -8.73
N ALA A 293 -1.43 3.25 -7.93
CA ALA A 293 -0.67 2.35 -7.06
C ALA A 293 0.12 1.30 -7.87
N ILE A 294 -0.48 0.73 -8.93
CA ILE A 294 0.23 -0.18 -9.84
C ILE A 294 1.35 0.57 -10.56
N ALA A 295 1.10 1.79 -11.07
CA ALA A 295 2.14 2.59 -11.74
C ALA A 295 3.35 2.86 -10.81
N VAL A 296 3.13 3.17 -9.52
CA VAL A 296 4.23 3.28 -8.54
C VAL A 296 5.01 1.97 -8.42
N ILE A 297 4.31 0.84 -8.37
CA ILE A 297 4.95 -0.47 -8.23
C ILE A 297 5.79 -0.79 -9.47
N ASP A 298 5.25 -0.58 -10.66
CA ASP A 298 5.92 -0.83 -11.93
C ASP A 298 7.20 0.03 -12.05
N GLU A 299 7.13 1.33 -11.75
CA GLU A 299 8.28 2.23 -11.77
C GLU A 299 9.37 1.81 -10.76
N VAL A 300 8.98 1.36 -9.57
CA VAL A 300 9.96 0.89 -8.58
C VAL A 300 10.57 -0.46 -8.98
N VAL A 301 9.81 -1.33 -9.63
CA VAL A 301 10.31 -2.61 -10.16
C VAL A 301 11.26 -2.40 -11.34
N ASP A 302 11.03 -1.39 -12.17
CA ASP A 302 11.87 -1.08 -13.34
C ASP A 302 13.26 -0.56 -12.94
N ASP A 303 13.38 0.22 -11.87
CA ASP A 303 14.67 0.66 -11.32
C ASP A 303 14.70 0.61 -9.78
N PRO A 304 14.70 -0.59 -9.18
CA PRO A 304 14.64 -0.74 -7.72
C PRO A 304 15.87 -0.15 -7.02
N GLY A 305 17.03 -0.16 -7.69
CA GLY A 305 18.28 0.42 -7.17
C GLY A 305 18.17 1.92 -6.93
N TYR A 306 17.56 2.64 -7.83
CA TYR A 306 17.41 4.10 -7.73
C TYR A 306 16.66 4.54 -6.46
N TYR A 307 15.56 3.88 -6.16
CA TYR A 307 14.75 4.19 -4.97
C TYR A 307 15.41 3.72 -3.67
N LEU A 308 16.11 2.59 -3.71
CA LEU A 308 16.88 2.11 -2.58
C LEU A 308 18.05 3.03 -2.25
N ASP A 309 18.80 3.48 -3.26
CA ASP A 309 19.94 4.39 -3.13
C ASP A 309 19.51 5.75 -2.56
N ALA A 310 18.39 6.31 -3.02
CA ALA A 310 17.84 7.55 -2.48
C ALA A 310 17.53 7.42 -0.96
N ARG A 311 16.97 6.29 -0.54
CA ARG A 311 16.73 5.98 0.87
C ARG A 311 18.05 5.88 1.66
N GLN A 312 19.00 5.12 1.15
CA GLN A 312 20.29 4.88 1.81
C GLN A 312 21.13 6.15 1.95
N SER A 313 21.13 7.03 0.94
CA SER A 313 21.80 8.34 0.99
C SER A 313 21.26 9.20 2.13
N SER A 314 19.94 9.26 2.29
CA SER A 314 19.30 9.98 3.39
C SER A 314 19.62 9.38 4.75
N ASP A 315 19.58 8.05 4.89
CA ASP A 315 19.90 7.36 6.14
C ASP A 315 21.37 7.58 6.56
N GLU A 316 22.30 7.69 5.60
CA GLU A 316 23.69 7.99 5.87
C GLU A 316 23.87 9.42 6.41
N GLU A 317 23.21 10.42 5.80
CA GLU A 317 23.23 11.79 6.29
C GLU A 317 22.61 11.92 7.68
N LEU A 318 21.46 11.27 7.93
CA LEU A 318 20.81 11.24 9.24
C LEU A 318 21.70 10.62 10.32
N ARG A 319 22.47 9.58 10.00
CA ARG A 319 23.45 8.97 10.93
C ARG A 319 24.63 9.89 11.21
N GLN A 320 25.12 10.64 10.22
CA GLN A 320 26.23 11.57 10.38
C GLN A 320 25.85 12.82 11.18
N THR A 321 24.61 13.27 11.06
CA THR A 321 24.07 14.45 11.75
C THR A 321 23.57 14.13 13.16
N ALA A 322 23.22 12.87 13.45
CA ALA A 322 22.97 12.41 14.81
C ALA A 322 24.31 12.50 15.59
N CYS A 323 24.48 13.54 16.43
CA CYS A 323 25.67 13.76 17.24
C CYS A 323 26.14 12.43 17.86
N PRO A 324 27.44 12.09 17.78
CA PRO A 324 27.96 11.01 18.59
C PRO A 324 27.71 11.39 20.05
N VAL A 325 26.93 10.58 20.76
CA VAL A 325 26.80 10.69 22.21
C VAL A 325 28.19 10.50 22.77
N PRO A 326 28.74 11.48 23.53
CA PRO A 326 30.08 11.43 24.08
C PRO A 326 30.24 10.30 25.12
#